data_4185b54f7e67e067de50122e1c00ef3f
#
_entry.id   4185b54f7e67e067de50122e1c00ef3f
#
_cell.length_a   1.000
_cell.length_b   1.000
_cell.length_c   1.000
_cell.angle_alpha   90.00
_cell.angle_beta   90.00
_cell.angle_gamma   90.00
#
_symmetry.space_group_name_H-M   'P 1'
#
loop_
_entity.id
_entity.type
_entity.pdbx_description
1 polymer ?
#
loop_
_entity_poly.entity_id
_entity_poly.type
_entity_poly.pdbx_seq_one_letter_code
_entity_poly.pdbx_strand_id
1 'polypeptide(L)'
;QIDPENKIGCMTLFGVVYPETCHPLDAKAADDMMSTMLAFADVQSRGEYPQRLLKKLERAGITIEKEPGDDNLLRRGTVDYIGFSYYMSMVQAGHPTEAGRAKGNVVAGVVNPYLPSSEWGWQVDPMGLRLTLRLLYGRYQKPLFIVENGLGATDTVETDGSIHDSYRIEYLREHIRAFKAAVEEDGIPLMGY
;
A
#
# COMPACT_ATOMS: atom_id res chain seq x y z
N GLN A 1 10.79 21.55 24.45
CA GLN A 1 11.79 21.69 23.39
C GLN A 1 11.73 20.42 22.52
N ILE A 2 11.52 20.56 21.20
CA ILE A 2 11.48 19.42 20.28
C ILE A 2 12.93 19.04 19.97
N ASP A 3 13.26 17.76 20.09
CA ASP A 3 14.56 17.24 19.74
C ASP A 3 14.75 17.35 18.20
N PRO A 4 15.77 18.04 17.69
CA PRO A 4 16.02 18.17 16.26
C PRO A 4 16.41 16.86 15.58
N GLU A 5 16.81 15.83 16.34
CA GLU A 5 17.12 14.50 15.81
C GLU A 5 15.88 13.61 15.59
N ASN A 6 14.70 14.06 16.03
CA ASN A 6 13.46 13.32 15.82
C ASN A 6 13.15 13.18 14.32
N LYS A 7 12.74 11.97 13.92
CA LYS A 7 12.31 11.66 12.55
C LYS A 7 10.79 11.63 12.48
N ILE A 8 10.25 12.21 11.42
CA ILE A 8 8.80 12.27 11.17
C ILE A 8 8.49 11.47 9.92
N GLY A 9 7.57 10.52 10.04
CA GLY A 9 7.08 9.72 8.91
C GLY A 9 5.64 10.07 8.56
N CYS A 10 5.22 9.69 7.36
CA CYS A 10 3.80 9.59 7.01
C CYS A 10 3.30 8.18 7.29
N MET A 11 1.98 8.01 7.20
CA MET A 11 1.32 6.71 7.17
C MET A 11 0.38 6.64 5.97
N THR A 12 0.51 5.61 5.16
CA THR A 12 -0.39 5.36 4.03
C THR A 12 -0.81 3.89 3.98
N LEU A 13 -2.05 3.64 3.57
CA LEU A 13 -2.49 2.29 3.22
C LEU A 13 -2.07 2.03 1.78
N PHE A 14 -1.17 1.08 1.56
CA PHE A 14 -0.70 0.79 0.21
C PHE A 14 -0.29 -0.68 0.04
N GLY A 15 -0.77 -1.28 -1.04
CA GLY A 15 -0.33 -2.55 -1.59
C GLY A 15 -0.18 -2.44 -3.10
N VAL A 16 0.75 -3.18 -3.68
CA VAL A 16 0.91 -3.25 -5.13
C VAL A 16 -0.41 -3.63 -5.80
N VAL A 17 -0.69 -3.03 -6.96
CA VAL A 17 -1.86 -3.35 -7.76
C VAL A 17 -1.38 -4.04 -9.04
N TYR A 18 -1.80 -5.27 -9.24
CA TYR A 18 -1.52 -6.03 -10.46
C TYR A 18 -2.54 -5.67 -11.55
N PRO A 19 -2.14 -5.63 -12.82
CA PRO A 19 -3.10 -5.72 -13.91
C PRO A 19 -3.70 -7.12 -13.94
N GLU A 20 -4.99 -7.24 -14.29
CA GLU A 20 -5.65 -8.55 -14.45
C GLU A 20 -4.94 -9.41 -15.52
N THR A 21 -4.56 -8.77 -16.61
CA THR A 21 -3.83 -9.40 -17.72
C THR A 21 -2.72 -8.47 -18.21
N CYS A 22 -1.94 -8.94 -19.20
CA CYS A 22 -0.98 -8.08 -19.91
C CYS A 22 -1.64 -7.09 -20.88
N HIS A 23 -2.96 -6.99 -20.92
CA HIS A 23 -3.65 -6.01 -21.76
C HIS A 23 -3.29 -4.58 -21.34
N PRO A 24 -2.95 -3.66 -22.27
CA PRO A 24 -2.51 -2.30 -21.92
C PRO A 24 -3.50 -1.50 -21.08
N LEU A 25 -4.81 -1.73 -21.25
CA LEU A 25 -5.83 -1.06 -20.42
C LEU A 25 -5.82 -1.55 -18.97
N ASP A 26 -5.53 -2.84 -18.73
CA ASP A 26 -5.38 -3.37 -17.37
C ASP A 26 -4.14 -2.79 -16.68
N ALA A 27 -3.02 -2.74 -17.40
CA ALA A 27 -1.80 -2.12 -16.92
C ALA A 27 -2.04 -0.64 -16.56
N LYS A 28 -2.79 0.09 -17.41
CA LYS A 28 -3.18 1.47 -17.13
C LYS A 28 -4.09 1.58 -15.91
N ALA A 29 -5.08 0.70 -15.76
CA ALA A 29 -6.00 0.70 -14.61
C ALA A 29 -5.26 0.45 -13.29
N ALA A 30 -4.33 -0.50 -13.27
CA ALA A 30 -3.47 -0.78 -12.13
C ALA A 30 -2.59 0.44 -11.76
N ASP A 31 -1.95 1.08 -12.74
CA ASP A 31 -1.15 2.28 -12.54
C ASP A 31 -1.99 3.48 -12.07
N ASP A 32 -3.20 3.67 -12.60
CA ASP A 32 -4.13 4.70 -12.16
C ASP A 32 -4.53 4.52 -10.69
N MET A 33 -4.80 3.28 -10.27
CA MET A 33 -5.12 2.94 -8.88
C MET A 33 -3.94 3.22 -7.96
N MET A 34 -2.75 2.73 -8.26
CA MET A 34 -1.53 2.98 -7.47
C MET A 34 -1.24 4.47 -7.34
N SER A 35 -1.34 5.23 -8.44
CA SER A 35 -1.14 6.68 -8.42
C SER A 35 -2.17 7.40 -7.55
N THR A 36 -3.41 6.90 -7.49
CA THR A 36 -4.46 7.47 -6.63
C THR A 36 -4.16 7.18 -5.15
N MET A 37 -3.76 5.97 -4.81
CA MET A 37 -3.43 5.59 -3.44
C MET A 37 -2.20 6.34 -2.90
N LEU A 38 -1.21 6.58 -3.76
CA LEU A 38 0.04 7.25 -3.39
C LEU A 38 -0.03 8.78 -3.44
N ALA A 39 -1.15 9.37 -3.88
CA ALA A 39 -1.25 10.81 -4.12
C ALA A 39 -0.88 11.66 -2.88
N PHE A 40 -1.32 11.26 -1.69
CA PHE A 40 -0.99 11.99 -0.45
C PHE A 40 0.43 11.72 0.02
N ALA A 41 0.91 10.48 -0.09
CA ALA A 41 2.30 10.15 0.21
C ALA A 41 3.28 10.89 -0.73
N ASP A 42 2.89 11.13 -2.00
CA ASP A 42 3.65 11.96 -2.92
C ASP A 42 3.79 13.40 -2.38
N VAL A 43 2.69 14.02 -1.92
CA VAL A 43 2.72 15.36 -1.34
C VAL A 43 3.58 15.41 -0.08
N GLN A 44 3.37 14.46 0.84
CA GLN A 44 4.11 14.39 2.10
C GLN A 44 5.60 14.13 1.92
N SER A 45 5.99 13.43 0.83
CA SER A 45 7.38 13.06 0.57
C SER A 45 8.14 14.04 -0.30
N ARG A 46 7.45 14.76 -1.21
CA ARG A 46 8.03 15.65 -2.22
C ARG A 46 7.72 17.12 -1.99
N GLY A 47 6.72 17.42 -1.15
CA GLY A 47 6.30 18.78 -0.85
C GLY A 47 5.54 19.46 -1.99
N GLU A 48 4.96 18.68 -2.92
CA GLU A 48 4.16 19.20 -4.02
C GLU A 48 3.10 18.20 -4.48
N TYR A 49 2.00 18.71 -5.03
CA TYR A 49 0.95 17.89 -5.61
C TYR A 49 1.40 17.28 -6.94
N PRO A 50 1.26 15.94 -7.14
CA PRO A 50 1.55 15.33 -8.43
C PRO A 50 0.67 15.91 -9.54
N GLN A 51 1.25 16.21 -10.70
CA GLN A 51 0.50 16.77 -11.86
C GLN A 51 -0.68 15.89 -12.28
N ARG A 52 -0.53 14.56 -12.13
CA ARG A 52 -1.59 13.60 -12.42
C ARG A 52 -2.80 13.77 -11.50
N LEU A 53 -2.56 14.04 -10.21
CA LEU A 53 -3.62 14.34 -9.24
C LEU A 53 -4.29 15.67 -9.60
N LEU A 54 -3.52 16.73 -9.88
CA LEU A 54 -4.07 18.04 -10.26
C LEU A 54 -4.96 17.94 -11.50
N LYS A 55 -4.54 17.20 -12.53
CA LYS A 55 -5.36 16.97 -13.74
C LYS A 55 -6.62 16.13 -13.46
N LYS A 56 -6.56 15.20 -12.53
CA LYS A 56 -7.74 14.42 -12.09
C LYS A 56 -8.76 15.33 -11.38
N LEU A 57 -8.29 16.18 -10.48
CA LEU A 57 -9.13 17.13 -9.75
C LEU A 57 -9.74 18.17 -10.69
N GLU A 58 -8.94 18.74 -11.60
CA GLU A 58 -9.41 19.69 -12.62
C GLU A 58 -10.57 19.11 -13.44
N ARG A 59 -10.44 17.86 -13.92
CA ARG A 59 -11.51 17.17 -14.66
C ARG A 59 -12.76 16.91 -13.83
N ALA A 60 -12.61 16.79 -12.52
CA ALA A 60 -13.72 16.64 -11.58
C ALA A 60 -14.32 17.99 -11.13
N GLY A 61 -13.82 19.12 -11.64
CA GLY A 61 -14.24 20.45 -11.22
C GLY A 61 -13.82 20.83 -9.81
N ILE A 62 -12.80 20.14 -9.26
CA ILE A 62 -12.30 20.37 -7.90
C ILE A 62 -11.05 21.26 -7.96
N THR A 63 -11.09 22.37 -7.23
CA THR A 63 -9.94 23.26 -7.05
C THR A 63 -9.37 23.08 -5.64
N ILE A 64 -8.04 22.97 -5.54
CA ILE A 64 -7.35 22.99 -4.25
C ILE A 64 -7.20 24.47 -3.86
N GLU A 65 -7.86 24.87 -2.78
CA GLU A 65 -7.66 26.20 -2.19
C GLU A 65 -6.27 26.27 -1.54
N LYS A 66 -5.56 27.36 -1.80
CA LYS A 66 -4.22 27.61 -1.29
C LYS A 66 -4.08 29.02 -0.78
N GLU A 67 -3.40 29.17 0.36
CA GLU A 67 -2.97 30.44 0.88
C GLU A 67 -1.55 30.81 0.42
N PRO A 68 -1.20 32.12 0.40
CA PRO A 68 0.16 32.54 0.10
C PRO A 68 1.18 31.90 1.04
N GLY A 69 2.10 31.12 0.49
CA GLY A 69 3.15 30.44 1.27
C GLY A 69 2.97 28.93 1.44
N ASP A 70 1.79 28.37 1.15
CA ASP A 70 1.50 26.93 1.31
C ASP A 70 2.47 26.04 0.52
N ASP A 71 2.80 26.39 -0.72
CA ASP A 71 3.75 25.61 -1.51
C ASP A 71 5.15 25.57 -0.85
N ASN A 72 5.56 26.64 -0.19
CA ASN A 72 6.83 26.66 0.57
C ASN A 72 6.73 25.87 1.86
N LEU A 73 5.58 25.89 2.52
CA LEU A 73 5.32 25.09 3.72
C LEU A 73 5.37 23.60 3.40
N LEU A 74 4.71 23.15 2.34
CA LEU A 74 4.74 21.78 1.86
C LEU A 74 6.17 21.30 1.58
N ARG A 75 6.96 22.08 0.84
CA ARG A 75 8.35 21.72 0.51
C ARG A 75 9.26 21.59 1.74
N ARG A 76 9.04 22.39 2.78
CA ARG A 76 9.82 22.33 4.02
C ARG A 76 9.32 21.27 4.99
N GLY A 77 8.04 20.86 4.87
CA GLY A 77 7.39 19.91 5.74
C GLY A 77 7.40 18.47 5.23
N THR A 78 8.37 18.10 4.38
CA THR A 78 8.46 16.71 3.89
C THR A 78 8.91 15.76 4.98
N VAL A 79 8.38 14.52 4.91
CA VAL A 79 8.69 13.45 5.88
C VAL A 79 10.09 12.87 5.71
N ASP A 80 10.64 12.30 6.80
CA ASP A 80 11.95 11.65 6.82
C ASP A 80 11.88 10.19 6.34
N TYR A 81 10.76 9.50 6.57
CA TYR A 81 10.55 8.10 6.19
C TYR A 81 9.09 7.85 5.77
N ILE A 82 8.84 6.75 5.08
CA ILE A 82 7.50 6.33 4.67
C ILE A 82 7.03 5.20 5.56
N GLY A 83 6.02 5.48 6.39
CA GLY A 83 5.23 4.47 7.08
C GLY A 83 4.07 3.99 6.20
N PHE A 84 3.80 2.70 6.19
CA PHE A 84 2.66 2.17 5.45
C PHE A 84 2.06 0.93 6.10
N SER A 85 0.75 0.74 5.85
CA SER A 85 0.01 -0.47 6.21
C SER A 85 -0.11 -1.36 4.98
N TYR A 86 0.24 -2.63 5.13
CA TYR A 86 0.09 -3.66 4.10
C TYR A 86 -0.75 -4.83 4.63
N TYR A 87 -1.79 -5.17 3.93
CA TYR A 87 -2.62 -6.35 4.24
C TYR A 87 -2.68 -7.32 3.07
N MET A 88 -2.78 -6.79 1.85
CA MET A 88 -2.91 -7.57 0.62
C MET A 88 -2.53 -6.73 -0.60
N SER A 89 -2.28 -7.40 -1.72
CA SER A 89 -2.25 -6.79 -3.04
C SER A 89 -3.66 -6.68 -3.63
N MET A 90 -3.78 -5.94 -4.72
CA MET A 90 -5.04 -5.76 -5.46
C MET A 90 -4.85 -6.08 -6.93
N VAL A 91 -5.96 -6.27 -7.66
CA VAL A 91 -5.96 -6.48 -9.11
C VAL A 91 -6.96 -5.52 -9.76
N GLN A 92 -6.56 -4.88 -10.86
CA GLN A 92 -7.44 -4.01 -11.63
C GLN A 92 -7.60 -4.50 -13.06
N ALA A 93 -8.86 -4.52 -13.52
CA ALA A 93 -9.25 -4.71 -14.90
C ALA A 93 -9.58 -3.37 -15.53
N GLY A 94 -9.01 -3.09 -16.69
CA GLY A 94 -9.26 -1.87 -17.48
C GLY A 94 -10.15 -2.11 -18.71
N HIS A 95 -10.59 -3.34 -18.91
CA HIS A 95 -11.53 -3.75 -19.96
C HIS A 95 -12.60 -4.68 -19.37
N PRO A 96 -13.68 -5.01 -20.08
CA PRO A 96 -14.68 -5.97 -19.62
C PRO A 96 -14.05 -7.32 -19.28
N THR A 97 -14.40 -7.87 -18.12
CA THR A 97 -13.82 -9.12 -17.61
C THR A 97 -14.91 -10.01 -16.99
N GLU A 98 -14.68 -11.34 -17.09
CA GLU A 98 -15.45 -12.37 -16.40
C GLU A 98 -14.94 -12.60 -14.95
N ALA A 99 -13.82 -12.00 -14.57
CA ALA A 99 -13.25 -12.17 -13.23
C ALA A 99 -14.22 -11.67 -12.15
N GLY A 100 -14.33 -12.45 -11.08
CA GLY A 100 -15.14 -12.09 -9.92
C GLY A 100 -14.60 -10.84 -9.22
N ARG A 101 -15.50 -10.03 -8.65
CA ARG A 101 -15.09 -8.89 -7.82
C ARG A 101 -14.40 -9.37 -6.55
N ALA A 102 -13.31 -8.71 -6.19
CA ALA A 102 -12.64 -8.93 -4.92
C ALA A 102 -13.60 -8.64 -3.76
N LYS A 103 -13.51 -9.45 -2.70
CA LYS A 103 -14.30 -9.32 -1.47
C LYS A 103 -13.42 -8.75 -0.36
N GLY A 104 -14.07 -8.14 0.62
CA GLY A 104 -13.40 -7.53 1.78
C GLY A 104 -13.69 -6.04 1.90
N ASN A 105 -13.45 -5.49 3.08
CA ASN A 105 -13.78 -4.10 3.41
C ASN A 105 -12.71 -3.08 2.96
N VAL A 106 -11.56 -3.55 2.50
CA VAL A 106 -10.39 -2.71 2.12
C VAL A 106 -10.05 -2.84 0.64
N VAL A 107 -10.83 -3.61 -0.14
CA VAL A 107 -10.45 -4.06 -1.48
C VAL A 107 -11.30 -3.41 -2.56
N ALA A 108 -10.64 -2.95 -3.63
CA ALA A 108 -11.29 -2.59 -4.89
C ALA A 108 -10.64 -3.39 -6.03
N GLY A 109 -11.46 -3.86 -6.98
CA GLY A 109 -10.98 -4.57 -8.16
C GLY A 109 -11.52 -5.98 -8.30
N VAL A 110 -10.74 -6.86 -8.88
CA VAL A 110 -11.08 -8.25 -9.15
C VAL A 110 -10.20 -9.22 -8.35
N VAL A 111 -10.66 -10.46 -8.21
CA VAL A 111 -9.92 -11.51 -7.50
C VAL A 111 -8.66 -11.89 -8.29
N ASN A 112 -7.54 -12.03 -7.59
CA ASN A 112 -6.34 -12.66 -8.14
C ASN A 112 -6.52 -14.19 -8.09
N PRO A 113 -6.58 -14.90 -9.24
CA PRO A 113 -6.83 -16.34 -9.24
C PRO A 113 -5.66 -17.19 -8.71
N TYR A 114 -4.51 -16.57 -8.48
CA TYR A 114 -3.28 -17.24 -8.05
C TYR A 114 -3.04 -17.15 -6.54
N LEU A 115 -3.87 -16.41 -5.82
CA LEU A 115 -3.68 -16.17 -4.39
C LEU A 115 -4.80 -16.84 -3.55
N PRO A 116 -4.44 -17.49 -2.45
CA PRO A 116 -5.42 -17.94 -1.47
C PRO A 116 -6.03 -16.73 -0.75
N SER A 117 -7.22 -16.91 -0.19
CA SER A 117 -7.90 -15.88 0.58
C SER A 117 -8.49 -16.44 1.89
N SER A 118 -8.61 -15.58 2.90
CA SER A 118 -9.38 -15.87 4.10
C SER A 118 -10.89 -15.90 3.81
N GLU A 119 -11.69 -16.29 4.80
CA GLU A 119 -13.17 -16.29 4.71
C GLU A 119 -13.72 -14.87 4.49
N TRP A 120 -12.99 -13.83 4.91
CA TRP A 120 -13.34 -12.43 4.65
C TRP A 120 -13.02 -11.99 3.22
N GLY A 121 -12.34 -12.86 2.44
CA GLY A 121 -11.91 -12.56 1.08
C GLY A 121 -10.61 -11.76 1.00
N TRP A 122 -9.85 -11.68 2.09
CA TRP A 122 -8.53 -11.06 2.08
C TRP A 122 -7.51 -12.01 1.46
N GLN A 123 -6.91 -11.59 0.35
CA GLN A 123 -5.95 -12.42 -0.37
C GLN A 123 -4.56 -12.34 0.25
N VAL A 124 -3.94 -13.50 0.43
CA VAL A 124 -2.62 -13.63 1.07
C VAL A 124 -1.53 -13.52 0.03
N ASP A 125 -0.76 -12.42 0.07
CA ASP A 125 0.30 -12.15 -0.91
C ASP A 125 1.59 -11.62 -0.27
N PRO A 126 2.45 -12.50 0.23
CA PRO A 126 3.76 -12.11 0.77
C PRO A 126 4.68 -11.48 -0.30
N MET A 127 4.61 -11.97 -1.56
CA MET A 127 5.38 -11.37 -2.66
C MET A 127 4.92 -9.95 -2.96
N GLY A 128 3.62 -9.68 -2.84
CA GLY A 128 3.06 -8.34 -2.96
C GLY A 128 3.64 -7.36 -1.93
N LEU A 129 3.92 -7.81 -0.69
CA LEU A 129 4.64 -6.99 0.29
C LEU A 129 6.06 -6.65 -0.19
N ARG A 130 6.83 -7.62 -0.67
CA ARG A 130 8.18 -7.38 -1.21
C ARG A 130 8.15 -6.40 -2.39
N LEU A 131 7.20 -6.56 -3.31
CA LEU A 131 7.02 -5.66 -4.46
C LEU A 131 6.58 -4.25 -4.01
N THR A 132 5.72 -4.16 -2.99
CA THR A 132 5.30 -2.89 -2.38
C THR A 132 6.51 -2.14 -1.80
N LEU A 133 7.37 -2.81 -1.05
CA LEU A 133 8.61 -2.23 -0.51
C LEU A 133 9.52 -1.70 -1.61
N ARG A 134 9.74 -2.49 -2.67
CA ARG A 134 10.55 -2.08 -3.84
C ARG A 134 9.96 -0.86 -4.55
N LEU A 135 8.64 -0.83 -4.72
CA LEU A 135 7.95 0.28 -5.38
C LEU A 135 8.06 1.57 -4.54
N LEU A 136 7.76 1.50 -3.24
CA LEU A 136 7.83 2.66 -2.34
C LEU A 136 9.25 3.21 -2.25
N TYR A 137 10.24 2.33 -2.06
CA TYR A 137 11.63 2.77 -2.02
C TYR A 137 12.10 3.34 -3.36
N GLY A 138 11.80 2.67 -4.47
CA GLY A 138 12.12 3.17 -5.82
C GLY A 138 11.50 4.54 -6.11
N ARG A 139 10.29 4.81 -5.56
CA ARG A 139 9.58 6.06 -5.76
C ARG A 139 10.09 7.22 -4.91
N TYR A 140 10.39 6.96 -3.62
CA TYR A 140 10.66 8.01 -2.65
C TYR A 140 12.11 8.11 -2.19
N GLN A 141 12.90 7.05 -2.33
CA GLN A 141 14.30 6.95 -1.87
C GLN A 141 14.45 7.35 -0.39
N LYS A 142 13.44 7.04 0.42
CA LYS A 142 13.41 7.27 1.87
C LYS A 142 13.31 5.93 2.59
N PRO A 143 13.82 5.82 3.83
CA PRO A 143 13.61 4.63 4.66
C PRO A 143 12.13 4.29 4.78
N LEU A 144 11.82 3.00 4.92
CA LEU A 144 10.45 2.50 5.02
C LEU A 144 10.18 1.94 6.42
N PHE A 145 8.92 1.99 6.84
CA PHE A 145 8.45 1.37 8.08
C PHE A 145 7.10 0.68 7.81
N ILE A 146 7.01 -0.61 8.09
CA ILE A 146 5.73 -1.34 8.02
C ILE A 146 5.00 -1.08 9.33
N VAL A 147 4.01 -0.18 9.30
CA VAL A 147 3.26 0.26 10.49
C VAL A 147 2.21 -0.76 10.88
N GLU A 148 1.60 -1.40 9.89
CA GLU A 148 0.57 -2.41 10.10
C GLU A 148 0.71 -3.53 9.07
N ASN A 149 0.53 -4.77 9.55
CA ASN A 149 0.41 -5.97 8.72
C ASN A 149 -0.43 -7.01 9.48
N GLY A 150 -1.33 -7.69 8.80
CA GLY A 150 -2.20 -8.65 9.41
C GLY A 150 -3.22 -9.25 8.45
N LEU A 151 -3.98 -10.22 8.92
CA LEU A 151 -4.99 -10.94 8.15
C LEU A 151 -6.37 -10.85 8.83
N GLY A 152 -7.35 -10.32 8.11
CA GLY A 152 -8.75 -10.40 8.50
C GLY A 152 -9.28 -11.81 8.23
N ALA A 153 -9.75 -12.48 9.30
CA ALA A 153 -10.29 -13.82 9.25
C ALA A 153 -11.28 -14.05 10.40
N THR A 154 -12.06 -15.11 10.31
CA THR A 154 -13.00 -15.52 11.37
C THR A 154 -12.29 -16.46 12.34
N ASP A 155 -12.29 -16.11 13.61
CA ASP A 155 -11.71 -16.93 14.67
C ASP A 155 -12.80 -17.76 15.36
N THR A 156 -12.42 -18.97 15.83
CA THR A 156 -13.24 -19.80 16.69
C THR A 156 -12.63 -19.82 18.08
N VAL A 157 -13.42 -19.44 19.08
CA VAL A 157 -13.01 -19.56 20.48
C VAL A 157 -13.36 -20.98 20.96
N GLU A 158 -12.35 -21.73 21.39
CA GLU A 158 -12.48 -23.08 21.90
C GLU A 158 -13.16 -23.10 23.28
N THR A 159 -13.56 -24.28 23.75
CA THR A 159 -14.22 -24.43 25.06
C THR A 159 -13.36 -24.02 26.25
N ASP A 160 -12.04 -24.08 26.11
CA ASP A 160 -11.07 -23.64 27.10
C ASP A 160 -10.67 -22.17 26.97
N GLY A 161 -11.28 -21.44 26.01
CA GLY A 161 -10.99 -20.01 25.73
C GLY A 161 -9.80 -19.80 24.82
N SER A 162 -9.15 -20.83 24.32
CA SER A 162 -8.05 -20.71 23.35
C SER A 162 -8.57 -20.40 21.94
N ILE A 163 -7.68 -19.87 21.09
CA ILE A 163 -7.93 -19.63 19.66
C ILE A 163 -6.76 -20.26 18.88
N HIS A 164 -7.08 -21.17 17.96
CA HIS A 164 -6.10 -21.84 17.10
C HIS A 164 -6.00 -21.12 15.75
N ASP A 165 -5.17 -20.10 15.66
CA ASP A 165 -5.01 -19.25 14.49
C ASP A 165 -3.72 -19.55 13.68
N SER A 166 -3.41 -20.82 13.47
CA SER A 166 -2.24 -21.28 12.70
C SER A 166 -2.14 -20.62 11.31
N TYR A 167 -3.27 -20.33 10.67
CA TYR A 167 -3.35 -19.61 9.41
C TYR A 167 -2.78 -18.17 9.52
N ARG A 168 -2.99 -17.49 10.67
CA ARG A 168 -2.44 -16.13 10.90
C ARG A 168 -0.95 -16.19 11.21
N ILE A 169 -0.51 -17.23 11.95
CA ILE A 169 0.91 -17.48 12.17
C ILE A 169 1.63 -17.71 10.83
N GLU A 170 1.05 -18.49 9.92
CA GLU A 170 1.64 -18.74 8.61
C GLU A 170 1.64 -17.47 7.75
N TYR A 171 0.55 -16.69 7.76
CA TYR A 171 0.50 -15.39 7.09
C TYR A 171 1.67 -14.49 7.54
N LEU A 172 1.86 -14.32 8.85
CA LEU A 172 2.94 -13.48 9.39
C LEU A 172 4.32 -14.06 9.04
N ARG A 173 4.51 -15.36 9.15
CA ARG A 173 5.77 -16.02 8.80
C ARG A 173 6.19 -15.75 7.36
N GLU A 174 5.28 -15.90 6.41
CA GLU A 174 5.57 -15.69 4.99
C GLU A 174 5.81 -14.19 4.68
N HIS A 175 5.07 -13.29 5.33
CA HIS A 175 5.30 -11.84 5.16
C HIS A 175 6.63 -11.40 5.79
N ILE A 176 7.03 -11.97 6.94
CA ILE A 176 8.35 -11.74 7.55
C ILE A 176 9.47 -12.23 6.62
N ARG A 177 9.32 -13.39 5.99
CA ARG A 177 10.27 -13.88 4.98
C ARG A 177 10.37 -12.93 3.78
N ALA A 178 9.24 -12.43 3.31
CA ALA A 178 9.19 -11.53 2.16
C ALA A 178 9.89 -10.19 2.44
N PHE A 179 9.63 -9.53 3.58
CA PHE A 179 10.32 -8.28 3.89
C PHE A 179 11.79 -8.49 4.26
N LYS A 180 12.14 -9.63 4.88
CA LYS A 180 13.56 -9.99 5.09
C LYS A 180 14.29 -10.08 3.75
N ALA A 181 13.71 -10.74 2.74
CA ALA A 181 14.29 -10.79 1.41
C ALA A 181 14.39 -9.40 0.76
N ALA A 182 13.40 -8.51 0.99
CA ALA A 182 13.48 -7.13 0.51
C ALA A 182 14.68 -6.36 1.10
N VAL A 183 15.00 -6.61 2.37
CA VAL A 183 16.18 -6.01 3.03
C VAL A 183 17.49 -6.64 2.53
N GLU A 184 17.57 -7.98 2.53
CA GLU A 184 18.82 -8.71 2.29
C GLU A 184 19.20 -8.80 0.80
N GLU A 185 18.21 -8.95 -0.08
CA GLU A 185 18.43 -9.17 -1.51
C GLU A 185 18.19 -7.91 -2.34
N ASP A 186 17.18 -7.10 -1.98
CA ASP A 186 16.82 -5.89 -2.73
C ASP A 186 17.45 -4.61 -2.14
N GLY A 187 18.10 -4.69 -0.96
CA GLY A 187 18.79 -3.56 -0.32
C GLY A 187 17.85 -2.46 0.19
N ILE A 188 16.60 -2.80 0.54
CA ILE A 188 15.62 -1.83 1.03
C ILE A 188 15.93 -1.43 2.47
N PRO A 189 16.09 -0.13 2.78
CA PRO A 189 16.29 0.34 4.15
C PRO A 189 14.97 0.32 4.93
N LEU A 190 14.64 -0.82 5.53
CA LEU A 190 13.48 -1.00 6.37
C LEU A 190 13.85 -0.70 7.83
N MET A 191 13.19 0.29 8.44
CA MET A 191 13.46 0.75 9.82
C MET A 191 12.83 -0.15 10.86
N GLY A 192 11.70 -0.79 10.52
CA GLY A 192 10.94 -1.62 11.46
C GLY A 192 9.68 -2.23 10.87
N TYR A 193 9.08 -3.09 11.69
CA TYR A 193 7.85 -3.83 11.41
C TYR A 193 7.06 -4.00 12.71
#